data_f2e3e1a9654d67d29446f957f0cb781c
#
_entry.id   f2e3e1a9654d67d29446f957f0cb781c
#
_cell.length_a   1.000
_cell.length_b   1.000
_cell.length_c   1.000
_cell.angle_alpha   90.00
_cell.angle_beta   90.00
_cell.angle_gamma   90.00
#
_symmetry.space_group_name_H-M   'P 1'
#
loop_
_entity.id
_entity.type
_entity.pdbx_description
1 polymer ?
#
loop_
_entity_poly.entity_id
_entity_poly.type
_entity_poly.pdbx_seq_one_letter_code
_entity_poly.pdbx_strand_id
1 'polypeptide(L)'
;GETVDAAVQTQAGIIPVDSKFPMESFRRLMSAEGEKEKEAARRDFVNDVKKHIRAISSKYILPAEGTIDYALMYLPSEAVYYEVANDPQLFDYAGKNRVLPVSASTFYAYLKAILASFEGQKIEAKARQILASLRAIEKDYEKVDERLGVLNRHLTNAYNQMGSVNNEFSALGQRLNQTRMLG
;
A
#
# COMPACT_ATOMS: atom_id res chain seq x y z
N GLY A 1 -19.56 13.30 -20.96
CA GLY A 1 -19.39 12.83 -19.60
C GLY A 1 -19.26 14.01 -18.65
N GLU A 2 -19.78 13.91 -17.45
CA GLU A 2 -19.59 14.95 -16.42
C GLU A 2 -18.16 14.92 -15.93
N THR A 3 -17.52 16.08 -15.80
CA THR A 3 -16.13 16.21 -15.38
C THR A 3 -16.09 16.65 -13.93
N VAL A 4 -15.40 15.91 -13.08
CA VAL A 4 -15.10 16.31 -11.69
C VAL A 4 -13.99 17.35 -11.70
N ASP A 5 -14.00 18.28 -10.71
CA ASP A 5 -13.02 19.38 -10.66
C ASP A 5 -11.58 18.88 -10.40
N ALA A 6 -11.43 17.88 -9.53
CA ALA A 6 -10.16 17.22 -9.26
C ALA A 6 -10.39 15.74 -8.90
N ALA A 7 -9.34 14.94 -9.00
CA ALA A 7 -9.38 13.53 -8.64
C ALA A 7 -8.06 13.09 -8.01
N VAL A 8 -8.12 12.25 -6.98
CA VAL A 8 -6.94 11.63 -6.39
C VAL A 8 -6.88 10.18 -6.86
N GLN A 9 -5.86 9.84 -7.65
CA GLN A 9 -5.65 8.47 -8.12
C GLN A 9 -5.04 7.63 -7.00
N THR A 10 -5.67 6.51 -6.69
CA THR A 10 -5.19 5.52 -5.71
C THR A 10 -5.11 4.13 -6.35
N GLN A 11 -4.52 3.17 -5.66
CA GLN A 11 -4.52 1.78 -6.12
C GLN A 11 -5.91 1.14 -6.04
N ALA A 12 -6.75 1.59 -5.12
CA ALA A 12 -8.12 1.10 -4.95
C ALA A 12 -9.11 1.74 -5.93
N GLY A 13 -8.71 2.78 -6.65
CA GLY A 13 -9.57 3.53 -7.57
C GLY A 13 -9.38 5.03 -7.44
N ILE A 14 -10.24 5.77 -8.11
CA ILE A 14 -10.23 7.24 -8.16
C ILE A 14 -11.10 7.81 -7.03
N ILE A 15 -10.57 8.78 -6.28
CA ILE A 15 -11.33 9.58 -5.31
C ILE A 15 -11.76 10.87 -6.00
N PRO A 16 -13.05 11.06 -6.32
CA PRO A 16 -13.54 12.32 -6.88
C PRO A 16 -13.50 13.44 -5.85
N VAL A 17 -13.15 14.65 -6.29
CA VAL A 17 -13.14 15.85 -5.45
C VAL A 17 -13.95 16.94 -6.16
N ASP A 18 -15.07 17.36 -5.57
CA ASP A 18 -15.87 18.49 -6.04
C ASP A 18 -15.54 19.74 -5.22
N SER A 19 -15.18 20.83 -5.90
CA SER A 19 -14.76 22.10 -5.28
C SER A 19 -15.76 23.24 -5.46
N LYS A 20 -16.86 23.01 -6.16
CA LYS A 20 -17.85 24.05 -6.52
C LYS A 20 -18.93 24.21 -5.46
N PHE A 21 -18.55 24.54 -4.24
CA PHE A 21 -19.51 24.74 -3.16
C PHE A 21 -20.35 26.02 -3.35
N PRO A 22 -21.69 25.98 -3.16
CA PRO A 22 -22.57 27.14 -3.27
C PRO A 22 -22.44 28.09 -2.09
N MET A 23 -21.57 29.07 -2.20
CA MET A 23 -21.26 30.01 -1.11
C MET A 23 -22.37 31.02 -0.82
N GLU A 24 -23.37 31.16 -1.65
CA GLU A 24 -24.38 32.22 -1.51
C GLU A 24 -25.27 32.03 -0.27
N SER A 25 -25.77 30.84 -0.02
CA SER A 25 -26.58 30.55 1.18
C SER A 25 -25.77 30.68 2.46
N PHE A 26 -24.46 30.35 2.44
CA PHE A 26 -23.58 30.60 3.57
C PHE A 26 -23.41 32.11 3.84
N ARG A 27 -23.18 32.93 2.81
CA ARG A 27 -23.09 34.39 2.97
C ARG A 27 -24.36 34.98 3.55
N ARG A 28 -25.54 34.53 3.09
CA ARG A 28 -26.82 34.94 3.66
C ARG A 28 -26.95 34.56 5.14
N LEU A 29 -26.53 33.36 5.51
CA LEU A 29 -26.53 32.92 6.90
C LEU A 29 -25.64 33.81 7.77
N MET A 30 -24.48 34.21 7.28
CA MET A 30 -23.53 35.07 8.03
C MET A 30 -23.99 36.54 8.13
N SER A 31 -24.75 37.01 7.16
CA SER A 31 -25.24 38.41 7.15
C SER A 31 -26.64 38.59 7.73
N ALA A 32 -27.34 37.50 8.12
CA ALA A 32 -28.68 37.60 8.66
C ALA A 32 -28.71 38.33 10.02
N GLU A 33 -29.65 39.27 10.16
CA GLU A 33 -29.87 40.03 11.39
C GLU A 33 -31.19 39.58 12.06
N GLY A 34 -31.12 39.26 13.34
CA GLY A 34 -32.29 38.80 14.11
C GLY A 34 -32.59 37.31 13.97
N GLU A 35 -33.24 36.75 14.99
CA GLU A 35 -33.42 35.29 15.14
C GLU A 35 -34.22 34.67 14.01
N LYS A 36 -35.31 35.30 13.55
CA LYS A 36 -36.17 34.77 12.48
C LYS A 36 -35.45 34.66 11.13
N GLU A 37 -34.64 35.67 10.81
CA GLU A 37 -33.88 35.71 9.56
C GLU A 37 -32.76 34.70 9.59
N LYS A 38 -32.03 34.58 10.69
CA LYS A 38 -30.98 33.56 10.90
C LYS A 38 -31.56 32.15 10.76
N GLU A 39 -32.72 31.90 11.36
CA GLU A 39 -33.35 30.58 11.28
C GLU A 39 -33.78 30.22 9.85
N ALA A 40 -34.30 31.21 9.09
CA ALA A 40 -34.65 31.02 7.69
C ALA A 40 -33.40 30.76 6.83
N ALA A 41 -32.38 31.61 6.98
CA ALA A 41 -31.11 31.46 6.27
C ALA A 41 -30.39 30.14 6.57
N ARG A 42 -30.47 29.66 7.85
CA ARG A 42 -29.94 28.35 8.23
C ARG A 42 -30.66 27.20 7.54
N ARG A 43 -31.97 27.25 7.47
CA ARG A 43 -32.78 26.25 6.74
C ARG A 43 -32.39 26.19 5.25
N ASP A 44 -32.26 27.35 4.63
CA ASP A 44 -31.84 27.45 3.23
C ASP A 44 -30.43 26.88 3.03
N PHE A 45 -29.48 27.25 3.88
CA PHE A 45 -28.12 26.72 3.87
C PHE A 45 -28.10 25.19 3.99
N VAL A 46 -28.79 24.63 4.97
CA VAL A 46 -28.88 23.18 5.17
C VAL A 46 -29.46 22.47 3.93
N ASN A 47 -30.51 23.05 3.33
CA ASN A 47 -31.14 22.48 2.13
C ASN A 47 -30.18 22.51 0.92
N ASP A 48 -29.48 23.61 0.72
CA ASP A 48 -28.51 23.77 -0.37
C ASP A 48 -27.34 22.80 -0.21
N VAL A 49 -26.79 22.65 1.02
CA VAL A 49 -25.74 21.67 1.30
C VAL A 49 -26.23 20.24 1.06
N LYS A 50 -27.42 19.86 1.51
CA LYS A 50 -27.99 18.54 1.25
C LYS A 50 -28.19 18.27 -0.23
N LYS A 51 -28.67 19.25 -0.98
CA LYS A 51 -28.82 19.16 -2.44
C LYS A 51 -27.46 18.94 -3.13
N HIS A 52 -26.45 19.68 -2.70
CA HIS A 52 -25.10 19.57 -3.24
C HIS A 52 -24.47 18.20 -2.93
N ILE A 53 -24.56 17.72 -1.68
CA ILE A 53 -24.14 16.37 -1.28
C ILE A 53 -24.77 15.29 -2.16
N ARG A 54 -26.09 15.38 -2.40
CA ARG A 54 -26.79 14.41 -3.24
C ARG A 54 -26.30 14.47 -4.69
N ALA A 55 -26.06 15.66 -5.22
CA ALA A 55 -25.52 15.83 -6.56
C ALA A 55 -24.15 15.19 -6.72
N ILE A 56 -23.23 15.41 -5.77
CA ILE A 56 -21.89 14.79 -5.75
C ILE A 56 -22.03 13.27 -5.73
N SER A 57 -22.82 12.74 -4.79
CA SER A 57 -23.02 11.29 -4.62
C SER A 57 -23.50 10.62 -5.90
N SER A 58 -24.54 11.20 -6.53
CA SER A 58 -25.16 10.61 -7.74
C SER A 58 -24.30 10.73 -9.00
N LYS A 59 -23.47 11.78 -9.08
CA LYS A 59 -22.70 12.10 -10.29
C LYS A 59 -21.32 11.50 -10.32
N TYR A 60 -20.66 11.43 -9.17
CA TYR A 60 -19.23 11.14 -9.10
C TYR A 60 -18.88 9.84 -8.36
N ILE A 61 -19.79 9.25 -7.58
CA ILE A 61 -19.54 7.94 -6.96
C ILE A 61 -20.03 6.85 -7.90
N LEU A 62 -19.15 6.39 -8.78
CA LEU A 62 -19.40 5.44 -9.85
C LEU A 62 -18.39 4.27 -9.78
N PRO A 63 -18.53 3.34 -8.81
CA PRO A 63 -17.59 2.23 -8.65
C PRO A 63 -17.43 1.38 -9.91
N ALA A 64 -18.47 1.24 -10.71
CA ALA A 64 -18.42 0.54 -12.00
C ALA A 64 -17.49 1.23 -13.03
N GLU A 65 -17.22 2.53 -12.86
CA GLU A 65 -16.32 3.33 -13.71
C GLU A 65 -14.94 3.53 -13.06
N GLY A 66 -14.66 2.84 -11.96
CA GLY A 66 -13.34 2.85 -11.30
C GLY A 66 -13.17 3.90 -10.21
N THR A 67 -14.26 4.56 -9.75
CA THR A 67 -14.18 5.38 -8.55
C THR A 67 -14.22 4.48 -7.30
N ILE A 68 -13.65 4.98 -6.20
CA ILE A 68 -13.93 4.38 -4.90
C ILE A 68 -15.34 4.74 -4.45
N ASP A 69 -15.79 4.12 -3.36
CA ASP A 69 -17.17 4.20 -2.86
C ASP A 69 -17.42 5.45 -1.98
N TYR A 70 -16.67 6.52 -2.20
CA TYR A 70 -16.91 7.85 -1.63
C TYR A 70 -16.30 8.97 -2.48
N ALA A 71 -16.75 10.21 -2.25
CA ALA A 71 -16.24 11.41 -2.87
C ALA A 71 -15.92 12.48 -1.82
N LEU A 72 -15.03 13.40 -2.13
CA LEU A 72 -14.70 14.54 -1.29
C LEU A 72 -15.48 15.77 -1.76
N MET A 73 -16.14 16.45 -0.82
CA MET A 73 -16.75 17.75 -1.01
C MET A 73 -15.82 18.83 -0.43
N TYR A 74 -15.08 19.51 -1.28
CA TYR A 74 -14.16 20.55 -0.83
C TYR A 74 -14.87 21.85 -0.48
N LEU A 75 -14.70 22.29 0.73
CA LEU A 75 -15.29 23.51 1.27
C LEU A 75 -14.23 24.63 1.26
N PRO A 76 -14.50 25.77 0.61
CA PRO A 76 -13.47 26.78 0.29
C PRO A 76 -13.00 27.58 1.52
N SER A 77 -13.64 27.43 2.68
CA SER A 77 -13.20 28.09 3.91
C SER A 77 -13.44 27.20 5.14
N GLU A 78 -12.60 27.36 6.14
CA GLU A 78 -12.75 26.69 7.45
C GLU A 78 -14.07 27.07 8.14
N ALA A 79 -14.57 28.29 7.95
CA ALA A 79 -15.84 28.72 8.52
C ALA A 79 -17.03 27.94 7.93
N VAL A 80 -17.06 27.71 6.62
CA VAL A 80 -18.07 26.86 5.98
C VAL A 80 -17.93 25.42 6.47
N TYR A 81 -16.70 24.92 6.55
CA TYR A 81 -16.45 23.57 7.06
C TYR A 81 -16.97 23.41 8.50
N TYR A 82 -16.72 24.40 9.35
CA TYR A 82 -17.20 24.40 10.73
C TYR A 82 -18.73 24.31 10.81
N GLU A 83 -19.46 25.07 10.00
CA GLU A 83 -20.93 25.05 9.97
C GLU A 83 -21.48 23.70 9.49
N VAL A 84 -20.83 23.06 8.52
CA VAL A 84 -21.23 21.73 8.01
C VAL A 84 -20.85 20.61 8.98
N ALA A 85 -19.64 20.65 9.54
CA ALA A 85 -19.11 19.59 10.38
C ALA A 85 -19.76 19.56 11.79
N ASN A 86 -20.14 20.74 12.32
CA ASN A 86 -20.81 20.85 13.63
C ASN A 86 -22.35 20.74 13.56
N ASP A 87 -22.93 20.60 12.38
CA ASP A 87 -24.34 20.25 12.23
C ASP A 87 -24.47 18.72 12.13
N PRO A 88 -24.95 18.02 13.19
CA PRO A 88 -25.02 16.56 13.20
C PRO A 88 -25.88 16.02 12.05
N GLN A 89 -26.95 16.74 11.68
CA GLN A 89 -27.85 16.32 10.60
C GLN A 89 -27.16 16.39 9.24
N LEU A 90 -26.34 17.43 8.99
CA LEU A 90 -25.59 17.57 7.77
C LEU A 90 -24.46 16.56 7.68
N PHE A 91 -23.72 16.37 8.76
CA PHE A 91 -22.60 15.43 8.81
C PHE A 91 -23.07 13.99 8.60
N ASP A 92 -24.12 13.57 9.30
CA ASP A 92 -24.73 12.26 9.12
C ASP A 92 -25.30 12.08 7.72
N TYR A 93 -25.91 13.12 7.15
CA TYR A 93 -26.44 13.07 5.81
C TYR A 93 -25.34 12.92 4.76
N ALA A 94 -24.22 13.61 4.93
CA ALA A 94 -23.04 13.47 4.08
C ALA A 94 -22.47 12.04 4.14
N GLY A 95 -22.29 11.49 5.34
CA GLY A 95 -21.85 10.12 5.56
C GLY A 95 -22.75 9.07 4.91
N LYS A 96 -24.08 9.20 5.05
CA LYS A 96 -25.06 8.30 4.40
C LYS A 96 -25.00 8.35 2.87
N ASN A 97 -24.64 9.50 2.33
CA ASN A 97 -24.45 9.67 0.87
C ASN A 97 -23.01 9.42 0.43
N ARG A 98 -22.13 8.95 1.32
CA ARG A 98 -20.72 8.64 1.03
C ARG A 98 -19.92 9.84 0.51
N VAL A 99 -20.30 11.03 0.94
CA VAL A 99 -19.63 12.29 0.64
C VAL A 99 -18.97 12.79 1.90
N LEU A 100 -17.66 13.04 1.84
CA LEU A 100 -16.87 13.51 2.96
C LEU A 100 -16.59 15.00 2.80
N PRO A 101 -17.16 15.87 3.65
CA PRO A 101 -16.81 17.28 3.67
C PRO A 101 -15.36 17.47 4.11
N VAL A 102 -14.61 18.28 3.39
CA VAL A 102 -13.21 18.60 3.72
C VAL A 102 -12.94 20.10 3.52
N SER A 103 -12.18 20.68 4.43
CA SER A 103 -11.57 22.01 4.28
C SER A 103 -10.16 21.88 3.70
N ALA A 104 -9.47 22.99 3.48
CA ALA A 104 -8.08 22.96 3.06
C ALA A 104 -7.19 22.18 4.02
N SER A 105 -7.35 22.40 5.34
CA SER A 105 -6.57 21.74 6.38
C SER A 105 -6.85 20.24 6.46
N THR A 106 -8.13 19.85 6.47
CA THR A 106 -8.51 18.44 6.55
C THR A 106 -8.21 17.70 5.25
N PHE A 107 -8.37 18.33 4.08
CA PHE A 107 -7.97 17.75 2.81
C PHE A 107 -6.47 17.43 2.76
N TYR A 108 -5.65 18.37 3.22
CA TYR A 108 -4.20 18.14 3.34
C TYR A 108 -3.88 16.94 4.25
N ALA A 109 -4.56 16.83 5.40
CA ALA A 109 -4.38 15.70 6.31
C ALA A 109 -4.78 14.36 5.64
N TYR A 110 -5.89 14.32 4.90
CA TYR A 110 -6.29 13.15 4.11
C TYR A 110 -5.28 12.77 3.05
N LEU A 111 -4.76 13.75 2.30
CA LEU A 111 -3.71 13.49 1.30
C LEU A 111 -2.46 12.89 1.96
N LYS A 112 -2.04 13.41 3.11
CA LYS A 112 -0.91 12.85 3.87
C LYS A 112 -1.16 11.41 4.31
N ALA A 113 -2.35 11.10 4.81
CA ALA A 113 -2.71 9.75 5.20
C ALA A 113 -2.72 8.78 4.00
N ILE A 114 -3.25 9.21 2.85
CA ILE A 114 -3.24 8.44 1.61
C ILE A 114 -1.80 8.18 1.15
N LEU A 115 -0.93 9.19 1.15
CA LEU A 115 0.49 9.04 0.78
C LEU A 115 1.23 8.07 1.71
N ALA A 116 1.03 8.18 3.02
CA ALA A 116 1.61 7.25 4.00
C ALA A 116 1.15 5.79 3.76
N SER A 117 -0.11 5.59 3.40
CA SER A 117 -0.64 4.27 3.01
C SER A 117 0.08 3.70 1.79
N PHE A 118 0.38 4.51 0.78
CA PHE A 118 1.12 4.07 -0.41
C PHE A 118 2.56 3.68 -0.09
N GLU A 119 3.23 4.42 0.78
CA GLU A 119 4.58 4.08 1.23
C GLU A 119 4.59 2.73 1.96
N GLY A 120 3.63 2.50 2.86
CA GLY A 120 3.45 1.23 3.55
C GLY A 120 3.27 0.04 2.61
N GLN A 121 2.42 0.18 1.58
CA GLN A 121 2.19 -0.88 0.58
C GLN A 121 3.43 -1.18 -0.26
N LYS A 122 4.21 -0.15 -0.64
CA LYS A 122 5.49 -0.34 -1.35
C LYS A 122 6.51 -1.11 -0.51
N ILE A 123 6.58 -0.81 0.79
CA ILE A 123 7.46 -1.52 1.74
C ILE A 123 7.04 -2.99 1.85
N GLU A 124 5.76 -3.27 2.00
CA GLU A 124 5.22 -4.63 2.09
C GLU A 124 5.51 -5.44 0.82
N ALA A 125 5.30 -4.86 -0.37
CA ALA A 125 5.60 -5.52 -1.64
C ALA A 125 7.09 -5.86 -1.76
N LYS A 126 7.99 -4.92 -1.39
CA LYS A 126 9.45 -5.16 -1.37
C LYS A 126 9.83 -6.24 -0.35
N ALA A 127 9.24 -6.22 0.85
CA ALA A 127 9.50 -7.23 1.87
C ALA A 127 9.11 -8.64 1.39
N ARG A 128 7.95 -8.80 0.73
CA ARG A 128 7.53 -10.08 0.13
C ARG A 128 8.51 -10.55 -0.95
N GLN A 129 9.01 -9.65 -1.78
CA GLN A 129 10.00 -9.98 -2.82
C GLN A 129 11.34 -10.42 -2.20
N ILE A 130 11.81 -9.74 -1.17
CA ILE A 130 13.03 -10.11 -0.42
C ILE A 130 12.88 -11.49 0.21
N LEU A 131 11.75 -11.77 0.87
CA LEU A 131 11.48 -13.08 1.47
C LEU A 131 11.45 -14.20 0.43
N ALA A 132 10.87 -13.96 -0.74
CA ALA A 132 10.89 -14.94 -1.84
C ALA A 132 12.32 -15.22 -2.33
N SER A 133 13.16 -14.18 -2.46
CA SER A 133 14.57 -14.31 -2.84
C SER A 133 15.38 -15.07 -1.79
N LEU A 134 15.17 -14.79 -0.50
CA LEU A 134 15.83 -15.50 0.60
C LEU A 134 15.49 -17.00 0.57
N ARG A 135 14.23 -17.37 0.37
CA ARG A 135 13.84 -18.80 0.24
C ARG A 135 14.50 -19.49 -0.96
N ALA A 136 14.66 -18.77 -2.07
CA ALA A 136 15.36 -19.32 -3.23
C ALA A 136 16.85 -19.55 -2.93
N ILE A 137 17.52 -18.60 -2.26
CA ILE A 137 18.92 -18.72 -1.84
C ILE A 137 19.09 -19.90 -0.84
N GLU A 138 18.18 -20.02 0.12
CA GLU A 138 18.19 -21.13 1.10
C GLU A 138 18.14 -22.50 0.38
N LYS A 139 17.24 -22.65 -0.59
CA LYS A 139 17.14 -23.87 -1.41
C LYS A 139 18.42 -24.16 -2.23
N ASP A 140 19.06 -23.12 -2.74
CA ASP A 140 20.30 -23.28 -3.50
C ASP A 140 21.47 -23.60 -2.57
N TYR A 141 21.49 -23.04 -1.36
CA TYR A 141 22.46 -23.39 -0.31
C TYR A 141 22.37 -24.88 0.06
N GLU A 142 21.17 -25.40 0.31
CA GLU A 142 20.94 -26.83 0.60
C GLU A 142 21.50 -27.74 -0.50
N LYS A 143 21.29 -27.40 -1.77
CA LYS A 143 21.84 -28.16 -2.90
C LYS A 143 23.37 -28.13 -2.95
N VAL A 144 23.98 -27.00 -2.62
CA VAL A 144 25.44 -26.87 -2.59
C VAL A 144 25.99 -27.70 -1.44
N ASP A 145 25.38 -27.65 -0.27
CA ASP A 145 25.78 -28.44 0.90
C ASP A 145 25.73 -29.94 0.61
N GLU A 146 24.64 -30.43 0.00
CA GLU A 146 24.53 -31.83 -0.43
C GLU A 146 25.67 -32.23 -1.40
N ARG A 147 25.96 -31.38 -2.39
CA ARG A 147 27.04 -31.64 -3.36
C ARG A 147 28.40 -31.64 -2.72
N LEU A 148 28.64 -30.74 -1.75
CA LEU A 148 29.88 -30.73 -0.96
C LEU A 148 30.01 -32.01 -0.14
N GLY A 149 28.93 -32.51 0.46
CA GLY A 149 28.93 -33.78 1.17
C GLY A 149 29.28 -34.98 0.26
N VAL A 150 28.78 -35.00 -0.98
CA VAL A 150 29.15 -36.02 -1.99
C VAL A 150 30.62 -35.90 -2.35
N LEU A 151 31.12 -34.72 -2.63
CA LEU A 151 32.52 -34.47 -2.98
C LEU A 151 33.47 -34.91 -1.85
N ASN A 152 33.14 -34.61 -0.63
CA ASN A 152 33.94 -35.01 0.54
C ASN A 152 34.05 -36.54 0.64
N ARG A 153 32.95 -37.28 0.39
CA ARG A 153 32.98 -38.75 0.30
C ARG A 153 33.89 -39.25 -0.81
N HIS A 154 33.85 -38.64 -1.99
CA HIS A 154 34.77 -39.01 -3.10
C HIS A 154 36.23 -38.76 -2.74
N LEU A 155 36.55 -37.64 -2.12
CA LEU A 155 37.90 -37.30 -1.67
C LEU A 155 38.41 -38.30 -0.62
N THR A 156 37.56 -38.66 0.35
CA THR A 156 37.90 -39.66 1.38
C THR A 156 38.16 -41.02 0.72
N ASN A 157 37.34 -41.47 -0.23
CA ASN A 157 37.55 -42.72 -0.93
C ASN A 157 38.84 -42.68 -1.77
N ALA A 158 39.14 -41.61 -2.47
CA ALA A 158 40.37 -41.45 -3.23
C ALA A 158 41.62 -41.46 -2.30
N TYR A 159 41.54 -40.84 -1.14
CA TYR A 159 42.60 -40.85 -0.16
C TYR A 159 42.89 -42.27 0.40
N ASN A 160 41.83 -43.01 0.71
CA ASN A 160 41.94 -44.38 1.20
C ASN A 160 42.55 -45.29 0.11
N GLN A 161 42.12 -45.11 -1.16
CA GLN A 161 42.66 -45.85 -2.29
C GLN A 161 44.16 -45.57 -2.52
N MET A 162 44.58 -44.28 -2.40
CA MET A 162 45.99 -43.91 -2.46
C MET A 162 46.80 -44.59 -1.35
N GLY A 163 46.23 -44.68 -0.15
CA GLY A 163 46.88 -45.45 0.96
C GLY A 163 47.08 -46.92 0.58
N SER A 164 46.11 -47.57 -0.03
CA SER A 164 46.23 -48.97 -0.48
C SER A 164 47.33 -49.14 -1.53
N VAL A 165 47.34 -48.26 -2.54
CA VAL A 165 48.37 -48.27 -3.60
C VAL A 165 49.78 -48.05 -3.02
N ASN A 166 49.96 -47.14 -2.08
CA ASN A 166 51.24 -46.91 -1.41
C ASN A 166 51.73 -48.14 -0.65
N ASN A 167 50.82 -48.88 0.03
CA ASN A 167 51.15 -50.10 0.74
C ASN A 167 51.57 -51.23 -0.26
N GLU A 168 50.83 -51.38 -1.35
CA GLU A 168 51.20 -52.35 -2.41
C GLU A 168 52.53 -52.02 -3.06
N PHE A 169 52.82 -50.76 -3.33
CA PHE A 169 54.07 -50.28 -3.88
C PHE A 169 55.24 -50.55 -2.91
N SER A 170 55.04 -50.30 -1.64
CA SER A 170 56.05 -50.60 -0.60
C SER A 170 56.32 -52.13 -0.50
N ALA A 171 55.29 -52.97 -0.54
CA ALA A 171 55.42 -54.44 -0.55
C ALA A 171 56.17 -54.94 -1.83
N LEU A 172 55.91 -54.34 -2.97
CA LEU A 172 56.62 -54.65 -4.22
C LEU A 172 58.09 -54.30 -4.10
N GLY A 173 58.41 -53.12 -3.57
CA GLY A 173 59.78 -52.70 -3.28
C GLY A 173 60.56 -53.66 -2.35
N GLN A 174 59.91 -54.15 -1.33
CA GLN A 174 60.50 -55.17 -0.44
C GLN A 174 60.79 -56.49 -1.15
N ARG A 175 59.85 -56.99 -1.98
CA ARG A 175 60.04 -58.20 -2.78
C ARG A 175 61.19 -58.06 -3.78
N LEU A 176 61.31 -56.92 -4.47
CA LEU A 176 62.39 -56.63 -5.40
C LEU A 176 63.75 -56.62 -4.72
N ASN A 177 63.84 -56.03 -3.50
CA ASN A 177 65.06 -56.03 -2.74
C ASN A 177 65.47 -57.45 -2.26
N GLN A 178 64.50 -58.27 -1.83
CA GLN A 178 64.74 -59.66 -1.50
C GLN A 178 65.28 -60.48 -2.71
N THR A 179 64.71 -60.32 -3.86
CA THR A 179 65.15 -61.02 -5.07
C THR A 179 66.58 -60.61 -5.49
N ARG A 180 66.92 -59.31 -5.28
CA ARG A 180 68.25 -58.78 -5.56
C ARG A 180 69.34 -59.34 -4.64
N MET A 181 68.98 -59.79 -3.44
CA MET A 181 69.92 -60.38 -2.41
C MET A 181 70.15 -61.89 -2.68
N LEU A 182 69.40 -62.54 -3.54
CA LEU A 182 69.43 -63.96 -3.85
C LEU A 182 70.19 -64.26 -5.14
N GLY A 183 70.68 -63.31 -5.86
CA GLY A 183 71.49 -63.42 -7.07
C GLY A 183 72.88 -62.77 -6.91
#